data_53c59c710892efc77fc575bb7618837f
#
_entry.id   53c59c710892efc77fc575bb7618837f
#
_cell.length_a   1.000
_cell.length_b   1.000
_cell.length_c   1.000
_cell.angle_alpha   90.00
_cell.angle_beta   90.00
_cell.angle_gamma   90.00
#
_symmetry.space_group_name_H-M   'P 1'
#
loop_
_entity.id
_entity.type
_entity.pdbx_description
1 polymer ?
#
loop_
_entity_poly.entity_id
_entity_poly.type
_entity_poly.pdbx_seq_one_letter_code
_entity_poly.pdbx_strand_id
1 'polypeptide(L)'
;MPAKLSERHRTCCLLPRAEVLDVLRDAAAHGAAVLGVQTKATIKQARADRFVERTLDRSALWEVHTPQVVRPQLLRDGFALVAEKGLAVTDDVSIVEAMGKPVLITQGQYTNLKVTTPEDMFIAERLMDEAKAVKK
;
A
#
# COMPACT_ATOMS: atom_id res chain seq x y z
N MET A 1 7.03 20.70 26.75
CA MET A 1 6.29 20.67 25.46
C MET A 1 6.14 19.23 25.05
N PRO A 2 4.95 18.67 24.89
CA PRO A 2 4.80 17.33 24.38
C PRO A 2 5.28 17.30 22.93
N ALA A 3 6.19 16.37 22.62
CA ALA A 3 6.64 16.13 21.27
C ALA A 3 5.41 15.89 20.39
N LYS A 4 5.26 16.68 19.33
CA LYS A 4 4.31 16.40 18.26
C LYS A 4 4.60 14.96 17.80
N LEU A 5 3.70 14.03 18.12
CA LEU A 5 3.69 12.73 17.45
C LEU A 5 3.70 13.02 15.95
N SER A 6 4.80 12.67 15.30
CA SER A 6 4.93 12.89 13.86
C SER A 6 3.79 12.17 13.18
N GLU A 7 3.28 12.74 12.10
CA GLU A 7 2.17 12.22 11.29
C GLU A 7 2.36 10.78 10.76
N ARG A 8 3.48 10.15 11.09
CA ARG A 8 3.87 8.81 10.65
C ARG A 8 3.16 7.64 11.36
N HIS A 9 2.28 7.90 12.31
CA HIS A 9 1.61 6.84 13.09
C HIS A 9 0.11 6.72 12.81
N ARG A 10 -0.35 7.28 11.70
CA ARG A 10 -1.73 7.12 11.25
C ARG A 10 -1.84 5.83 10.46
N THR A 11 -1.89 4.71 11.17
CA THR A 11 -1.79 3.39 10.57
C THR A 11 -3.10 2.64 10.66
N CYS A 12 -3.36 1.84 9.66
CA CYS A 12 -4.36 0.81 9.49
C CYS A 12 -4.89 0.23 10.81
N CYS A 13 -6.04 0.71 11.29
CA CYS A 13 -6.64 0.26 12.55
C CYS A 13 -7.17 -1.18 12.47
N LEU A 14 -7.27 -1.76 11.28
CA LEU A 14 -8.02 -2.98 11.00
C LEU A 14 -7.25 -4.01 10.17
N LEU A 15 -5.92 -3.96 10.22
CA LEU A 15 -5.08 -4.93 9.54
C LEU A 15 -5.14 -6.29 10.26
N PRO A 16 -5.74 -7.33 9.67
CA PRO A 16 -5.79 -8.65 10.26
C PRO A 16 -4.40 -9.27 10.37
N ARG A 17 -4.14 -9.99 11.47
CA ARG A 17 -2.87 -10.71 11.66
C ARG A 17 -2.56 -11.64 10.49
N ALA A 18 -3.56 -12.27 9.90
CA ALA A 18 -3.40 -13.17 8.76
C ALA A 18 -2.75 -12.46 7.57
N GLU A 19 -3.22 -11.27 7.20
CA GLU A 19 -2.66 -10.50 6.09
C GLU A 19 -1.21 -10.10 6.34
N VAL A 20 -0.86 -9.75 7.58
CA VAL A 20 0.54 -9.48 7.96
C VAL A 20 1.42 -10.70 7.75
N LEU A 21 0.95 -11.88 8.16
CA LEU A 21 1.69 -13.12 7.99
C LEU A 21 1.81 -13.53 6.52
N ASP A 22 0.78 -13.30 5.73
CA ASP A 22 0.78 -13.64 4.32
C ASP A 22 1.77 -12.75 3.54
N VAL A 23 1.74 -11.42 3.73
CA VAL A 23 2.68 -10.52 3.06
C VAL A 23 4.14 -10.76 3.50
N LEU A 24 4.36 -11.13 4.76
CA LEU A 24 5.69 -11.51 5.25
C LEU A 24 6.19 -12.80 4.59
N ARG A 25 5.34 -13.81 4.46
CA ARG A 25 5.66 -15.07 3.78
C ARG A 25 5.99 -14.82 2.31
N ASP A 26 5.18 -14.02 1.64
CA ASP A 26 5.36 -13.69 0.24
C ASP A 26 6.66 -12.90 0.01
N ALA A 27 6.96 -11.91 0.85
CA ALA A 27 8.22 -11.17 0.79
C ALA A 27 9.44 -12.07 1.11
N ALA A 28 9.30 -13.02 2.03
CA ALA A 28 10.35 -14.01 2.31
C ALA A 28 10.62 -14.91 1.10
N ALA A 29 9.61 -15.28 0.34
CA ALA A 29 9.76 -16.10 -0.86
C ALA A 29 10.30 -15.30 -2.06
N HIS A 30 9.77 -14.11 -2.29
CA HIS A 30 10.00 -13.35 -3.54
C HIS A 30 10.97 -12.17 -3.39
N GLY A 31 11.31 -11.76 -2.16
CA GLY A 31 12.22 -10.62 -1.90
C GLY A 31 11.50 -9.33 -1.56
N ALA A 32 10.34 -9.08 -2.18
CA ALA A 32 9.46 -7.96 -1.89
C ALA A 32 8.00 -8.36 -2.11
N ALA A 33 7.13 -7.88 -1.25
CA ALA A 33 5.69 -8.02 -1.38
C ALA A 33 4.95 -6.83 -0.75
N VAL A 34 3.74 -6.58 -1.24
CA VAL A 34 2.89 -5.49 -0.78
C VAL A 34 1.45 -5.95 -0.70
N LEU A 35 0.72 -5.51 0.32
CA LEU A 35 -0.73 -5.71 0.35
C LEU A 35 -1.41 -4.85 -0.69
N GLY A 36 -2.40 -5.41 -1.37
CA GLY A 36 -3.20 -4.68 -2.33
C GLY A 36 -4.57 -5.28 -2.53
N VAL A 37 -5.47 -4.48 -3.06
CA VAL A 37 -6.81 -4.90 -3.49
C VAL A 37 -7.03 -4.50 -4.93
N GLN A 38 -7.78 -5.31 -5.67
CA GLN A 38 -8.13 -4.96 -7.04
C GLN A 38 -9.02 -3.72 -7.06
N THR A 39 -8.72 -2.73 -7.92
CA THR A 39 -9.52 -1.50 -7.97
C THR A 39 -10.97 -1.78 -8.38
N LYS A 40 -11.92 -1.19 -7.64
CA LYS A 40 -13.35 -1.24 -7.96
C LYS A 40 -13.77 -0.11 -8.87
N ALA A 41 -13.08 1.03 -8.79
CA ALA A 41 -13.39 2.20 -9.57
C ALA A 41 -13.05 2.02 -11.05
N THR A 42 -13.76 2.71 -11.91
CA THR A 42 -13.35 2.87 -13.31
C THR A 42 -12.23 3.91 -13.37
N ILE A 43 -11.05 3.50 -13.83
CA ILE A 43 -9.88 4.36 -13.92
C ILE A 43 -9.74 4.89 -15.35
N LYS A 44 -9.62 6.20 -15.47
CA LYS A 44 -9.38 6.90 -16.72
C LYS A 44 -7.95 7.46 -16.72
N GLN A 45 -7.22 7.18 -17.78
CA GLN A 45 -6.02 7.96 -18.08
C GLN A 45 -6.48 9.28 -18.73
N ALA A 46 -5.98 10.40 -18.20
CA ALA A 46 -6.32 11.72 -18.71
C ALA A 46 -5.05 12.46 -19.18
N ARG A 47 -5.22 13.32 -20.17
CA ARG A 47 -4.20 14.28 -20.60
C ARG A 47 -4.10 15.43 -19.61
N ALA A 48 -3.06 16.28 -19.77
CA ALA A 48 -2.84 17.46 -18.92
C ALA A 48 -4.02 18.46 -18.96
N ASP A 49 -4.73 18.53 -20.09
CA ASP A 49 -5.93 19.34 -20.29
C ASP A 49 -7.21 18.73 -19.69
N ARG A 50 -7.08 17.61 -18.96
CA ARG A 50 -8.15 16.86 -18.28
C ARG A 50 -9.14 16.14 -19.20
N PHE A 51 -8.88 16.07 -20.50
CA PHE A 51 -9.69 15.23 -21.38
C PHE A 51 -9.25 13.76 -21.22
N VAL A 52 -10.26 12.87 -21.24
CA VAL A 52 -10.03 11.43 -21.16
C VAL A 52 -9.29 10.95 -22.42
N GLU A 53 -8.17 10.29 -22.20
CA GLU A 53 -7.41 9.63 -23.27
C GLU A 53 -7.93 8.21 -23.51
N ARG A 54 -8.04 7.44 -22.43
CA ARG A 54 -8.57 6.06 -22.47
C ARG A 54 -9.07 5.59 -21.10
N THR A 55 -9.88 4.54 -21.14
CA THR A 55 -10.22 3.76 -19.94
C THR A 55 -9.20 2.65 -19.76
N LEU A 56 -8.65 2.54 -18.55
CA LEU A 56 -7.73 1.44 -18.23
C LEU A 56 -8.52 0.17 -17.88
N ASP A 57 -7.93 -0.98 -18.22
CA ASP A 57 -8.49 -2.27 -17.81
C ASP A 57 -8.26 -2.48 -16.31
N ARG A 58 -9.32 -2.34 -15.53
CA ARG A 58 -9.24 -2.48 -14.06
C ARG A 58 -8.92 -3.89 -13.58
N SER A 59 -9.03 -4.90 -14.44
CA SER A 59 -8.66 -6.27 -14.06
C SER A 59 -7.18 -6.43 -13.74
N ALA A 60 -6.34 -5.53 -14.30
CA ALA A 60 -4.90 -5.47 -14.07
C ALA A 60 -4.49 -4.36 -13.09
N LEU A 61 -5.44 -3.61 -12.52
CA LEU A 61 -5.15 -2.47 -11.64
C LEU A 61 -5.40 -2.81 -10.18
N TRP A 62 -4.44 -2.46 -9.33
CA TRP A 62 -4.46 -2.71 -7.90
C TRP A 62 -4.26 -1.43 -7.12
N GLU A 63 -5.02 -1.28 -6.05
CA GLU A 63 -4.81 -0.25 -5.04
C GLU A 63 -3.84 -0.81 -4.00
N VAL A 64 -2.66 -0.20 -3.92
CA VAL A 64 -1.58 -0.65 -3.04
C VAL A 64 -1.79 -0.12 -1.63
N HIS A 65 -1.72 -1.03 -0.66
CA HIS A 65 -1.89 -0.76 0.76
C HIS A 65 -0.57 -0.94 1.53
N THR A 66 -0.63 -0.73 2.82
CA THR A 66 0.43 -1.12 3.76
C THR A 66 -0.03 -2.34 4.57
N PRO A 67 0.91 -3.20 5.00
CA PRO A 67 2.36 -3.08 4.92
C PRO A 67 2.95 -3.38 3.54
N GLN A 68 4.08 -2.76 3.27
CA GLN A 68 4.99 -3.08 2.17
C GLN A 68 6.23 -3.72 2.79
N VAL A 69 6.60 -4.90 2.35
CA VAL A 69 7.68 -5.69 2.95
C VAL A 69 8.75 -5.96 1.92
N VAL A 70 9.96 -5.53 2.23
CA VAL A 70 11.13 -5.68 1.35
C VAL A 70 12.29 -6.26 2.14
N ARG A 71 13.04 -7.19 1.56
CA ARG A 71 14.27 -7.68 2.16
C ARG A 71 15.26 -6.52 2.39
N PRO A 72 15.90 -6.43 3.56
CA PRO A 72 16.75 -5.28 3.89
C PRO A 72 17.87 -4.99 2.89
N GLN A 73 18.49 -6.04 2.32
CA GLN A 73 19.55 -5.85 1.34
C GLN A 73 18.98 -5.27 0.03
N LEU A 74 17.85 -5.79 -0.44
CA LEU A 74 17.19 -5.30 -1.65
C LEU A 74 16.79 -3.82 -1.51
N LEU A 75 16.30 -3.43 -0.34
CA LEU A 75 15.96 -2.05 -0.06
C LEU A 75 17.20 -1.13 -0.05
N ARG A 76 18.31 -1.56 0.56
CA ARG A 76 19.58 -0.81 0.57
C ARG A 76 20.12 -0.60 -0.85
N ASP A 77 20.14 -1.66 -1.65
CA ASP A 77 20.63 -1.61 -3.04
C ASP A 77 19.75 -0.69 -3.89
N GLY A 78 18.43 -0.74 -3.66
CA GLY A 78 17.48 0.12 -4.34
C GLY A 78 17.64 1.59 -3.98
N PHE A 79 17.84 1.95 -2.72
CA PHE A 79 18.13 3.32 -2.31
C PHE A 79 19.42 3.85 -2.94
N ALA A 80 20.47 3.03 -3.02
CA ALA A 80 21.71 3.41 -3.69
C ALA A 80 21.47 3.74 -5.17
N LEU A 81 20.72 2.91 -5.88
CA LEU A 81 20.36 3.12 -7.29
C LEU A 81 19.53 4.37 -7.50
N VAL A 82 18.51 4.58 -6.64
CA VAL A 82 17.63 5.77 -6.70
C VAL A 82 18.44 7.04 -6.51
N ALA A 83 19.36 7.04 -5.53
CA ALA A 83 20.25 8.19 -5.28
C ALA A 83 21.21 8.46 -6.44
N GLU A 84 21.81 7.40 -7.02
CA GLU A 84 22.73 7.50 -8.15
C GLU A 84 22.06 8.07 -9.41
N LYS A 85 20.84 7.61 -9.68
CA LYS A 85 20.10 7.96 -10.92
C LYS A 85 19.13 9.13 -10.76
N GLY A 86 18.94 9.65 -9.54
CA GLY A 86 17.96 10.72 -9.28
C GLY A 86 16.53 10.33 -9.61
N LEU A 87 16.13 9.06 -9.36
CA LEU A 87 14.81 8.56 -9.70
C LEU A 87 13.76 9.07 -8.72
N ALA A 88 12.58 9.43 -9.23
CA ALA A 88 11.40 9.69 -8.41
C ALA A 88 10.75 8.34 -8.04
N VAL A 89 10.54 8.12 -6.74
CA VAL A 89 9.86 6.95 -6.20
C VAL A 89 8.69 7.40 -5.34
N THR A 90 7.60 6.66 -5.36
CA THR A 90 6.35 7.03 -4.69
C THR A 90 6.11 6.26 -3.40
N ASP A 91 6.67 5.05 -3.31
CA ASP A 91 6.54 4.16 -2.15
C ASP A 91 7.75 3.21 -2.06
N ASP A 92 7.79 2.37 -1.01
CA ASP A 92 8.93 1.50 -0.75
C ASP A 92 9.12 0.42 -1.82
N VAL A 93 8.05 -0.09 -2.41
CA VAL A 93 8.15 -1.14 -3.44
C VAL A 93 8.52 -0.57 -4.81
N SER A 94 8.21 0.69 -5.10
CA SER A 94 8.65 1.35 -6.34
C SER A 94 10.18 1.46 -6.42
N ILE A 95 10.87 1.46 -5.28
CA ILE A 95 12.33 1.36 -5.22
C ILE A 95 12.81 0.02 -5.79
N VAL A 96 12.10 -1.06 -5.47
CA VAL A 96 12.40 -2.42 -5.95
C VAL A 96 12.11 -2.54 -7.45
N GLU A 97 11.02 -1.96 -7.90
CA GLU A 97 10.63 -1.89 -9.32
C GLU A 97 11.68 -1.13 -10.14
N ALA A 98 12.22 -0.02 -9.61
CA ALA A 98 13.28 0.75 -10.26
C ALA A 98 14.55 -0.07 -10.52
N MET A 99 14.77 -1.14 -9.76
CA MET A 99 15.86 -2.12 -9.96
C MET A 99 15.52 -3.20 -11.00
N GLY A 100 14.32 -3.20 -11.57
CA GLY A 100 13.82 -4.27 -12.43
C GLY A 100 13.56 -5.57 -11.68
N LYS A 101 13.34 -5.52 -10.37
CA LYS A 101 13.04 -6.70 -9.54
C LYS A 101 11.53 -6.84 -9.34
N PRO A 102 11.04 -8.09 -9.25
CA PRO A 102 9.62 -8.33 -9.05
C PRO A 102 9.17 -7.95 -7.64
N VAL A 103 7.94 -7.45 -7.55
CA VAL A 103 7.21 -7.24 -6.31
C VAL A 103 5.92 -8.05 -6.39
N LEU A 104 5.66 -8.90 -5.40
CA LEU A 104 4.42 -9.65 -5.35
C LEU A 104 3.32 -8.82 -4.67
N ILE A 105 2.14 -8.78 -5.27
CA ILE A 105 0.94 -8.23 -4.60
C ILE A 105 0.28 -9.36 -3.83
N THR A 106 0.28 -9.25 -2.50
CA THR A 106 -0.48 -10.12 -1.60
C THR A 106 -1.90 -9.59 -1.49
N GLN A 107 -2.89 -10.45 -1.66
CA GLN A 107 -4.30 -10.05 -1.58
C GLN A 107 -4.64 -9.56 -0.17
N GLY A 108 -5.06 -8.30 -0.06
CA GLY A 108 -5.56 -7.68 1.16
C GLY A 108 -7.08 -7.54 1.16
N GLN A 109 -7.58 -6.84 2.17
CA GLN A 109 -9.00 -6.50 2.31
C GLN A 109 -9.23 -5.00 2.13
N TYR A 110 -10.40 -4.64 1.61
CA TYR A 110 -10.81 -3.23 1.46
C TYR A 110 -11.01 -2.50 2.79
N THR A 111 -11.13 -3.26 3.88
CA THR A 111 -11.20 -2.71 5.25
C THR A 111 -9.85 -2.23 5.80
N ASN A 112 -8.74 -2.52 5.10
CA ASN A 112 -7.42 -2.01 5.44
C ASN A 112 -7.30 -0.53 5.04
N LEU A 113 -8.04 0.32 5.75
CA LEU A 113 -8.12 1.76 5.52
C LEU A 113 -6.91 2.48 6.12
N LYS A 114 -6.25 3.29 5.33
CA LYS A 114 -5.25 4.25 5.83
C LYS A 114 -5.95 5.49 6.37
N VAL A 115 -5.95 5.67 7.68
CA VAL A 115 -6.57 6.83 8.33
C VAL A 115 -5.66 8.06 8.13
N THR A 116 -6.12 9.02 7.33
CA THR A 116 -5.37 10.24 6.98
C THR A 116 -6.19 11.50 7.19
N THR A 117 -7.50 11.40 7.20
CA THR A 117 -8.43 12.52 7.35
C THR A 117 -9.37 12.31 8.56
N PRO A 118 -10.03 13.38 9.07
CA PRO A 118 -11.06 13.21 10.11
C PRO A 118 -12.22 12.30 9.67
N GLU A 119 -12.58 12.34 8.39
CA GLU A 119 -13.64 11.51 7.81
C GLU A 119 -13.27 10.02 7.88
N ASP A 120 -11.99 9.67 7.65
CA ASP A 120 -11.51 8.31 7.75
C ASP A 120 -11.69 7.74 9.17
N MET A 121 -11.64 8.59 10.21
CA MET A 121 -11.85 8.18 11.59
C MET A 121 -13.24 7.60 11.82
N PHE A 122 -14.29 8.23 11.27
CA PHE A 122 -15.66 7.73 11.40
C PHE A 122 -15.82 6.36 10.73
N ILE A 123 -15.17 6.19 9.57
CA ILE A 123 -15.20 4.91 8.86
C ILE A 123 -14.44 3.85 9.68
N ALA A 124 -13.27 4.19 10.21
CA ALA A 124 -12.48 3.28 11.03
C ALA A 124 -13.21 2.85 12.30
N GLU A 125 -13.85 3.78 13.03
CA GLU A 125 -14.64 3.49 14.22
C GLU A 125 -15.78 2.52 13.91
N ARG A 126 -16.53 2.75 12.85
CA ARG A 126 -17.62 1.87 12.42
C ARG A 126 -17.11 0.46 12.08
N LEU A 127 -16.02 0.35 11.30
CA LEU A 127 -15.44 -0.94 10.95
C LEU A 127 -14.93 -1.69 12.21
N MET A 128 -14.38 -0.98 13.19
CA MET A 128 -13.96 -1.58 14.46
C MET A 128 -15.13 -2.12 15.27
N ASP A 129 -16.25 -1.43 15.29
CA ASP A 129 -17.45 -1.88 16.02
C ASP A 129 -18.11 -3.07 15.34
N GLU A 130 -18.16 -3.10 14.01
CA GLU A 130 -18.61 -4.26 13.26
C GLU A 130 -17.71 -5.49 13.51
N ALA A 131 -16.39 -5.30 13.54
CA ALA A 131 -15.45 -6.38 13.84
C ALA A 131 -15.58 -6.94 15.26
N LYS A 132 -15.93 -6.10 16.25
CA LYS A 132 -16.24 -6.56 17.63
C LYS A 132 -17.54 -7.33 17.71
N ALA A 133 -18.56 -6.92 16.94
CA ALA A 133 -19.87 -7.59 16.93
C ALA A 133 -19.81 -9.02 16.38
N VAL A 134 -18.95 -9.27 15.38
CA VAL A 134 -18.76 -10.60 14.76
C VAL A 134 -18.04 -11.58 15.70
N LYS A 135 -17.29 -11.09 16.70
CA LYS A 135 -16.55 -11.94 17.67
C LYS A 135 -17.37 -12.38 18.89
N LYS A 136 -18.62 -11.94 19.00
CA LYS A 136 -19.57 -12.39 20.02
C LYS A 136 -20.47 -13.50 19.48
#